data_9b7aee8217a2fbe49cfd8d88f92d1674
#
_entry.id   9b7aee8217a2fbe49cfd8d88f92d1674
#
_cell.length_a   1.000
_cell.length_b   1.000
_cell.length_c   1.000
_cell.angle_alpha   90.00
_cell.angle_beta   90.00
_cell.angle_gamma   90.00
#
_symmetry.space_group_name_H-M   'P 1'
#
loop_
_entity.id
_entity.type
_entity.pdbx_description
1 polymer ?
#
loop_
_entity_poly.entity_id
_entity_poly.type
_entity_poly.pdbx_seq_one_letter_code
_entity_poly.pdbx_strand_id
1 'polypeptide(L)'
;MPLAQAMPVARTTGARRGPAPPAAAPTRPAAGPCYYLAVSALSIAALGLVVGLRHALEPDHLAAVSTLVSDGASWRRGAVLGALWGVGHTAAILAAVVVLALLGAAMPPAVASALEAGVGVMLIVLGALAVRRASRLASTGPARPHTHGALRHVHPAGAAHVHTLGLALAWRPLLIGAVHGLAGTGTLVSLIAARTSTDGHRVGYMVAFALGATLSMAAASAVGGLLVRATPTRSRRWLDGGLGLTSVLIGGWWLLVSLGG
;
A
#
# COMPACT_ATOMS: atom_id res chain seq x y z
N MET A 1 71.69 72.61 38.02
CA MET A 1 71.18 71.25 37.73
C MET A 1 70.45 70.77 38.96
N PRO A 2 69.17 70.59 38.99
CA PRO A 2 68.56 69.30 39.01
C PRO A 2 67.22 69.29 38.28
N LEU A 3 66.85 68.03 37.89
CA LEU A 3 65.70 67.60 37.17
C LEU A 3 64.39 67.74 37.97
N ALA A 4 63.37 68.38 37.37
CA ALA A 4 62.02 68.41 37.87
C ALA A 4 61.28 67.16 37.42
N GLN A 5 60.86 66.34 38.39
CA GLN A 5 59.98 65.20 38.15
C GLN A 5 58.51 65.65 38.09
N ALA A 6 57.84 65.42 36.95
CA ALA A 6 56.44 65.68 36.81
C ALA A 6 55.61 64.46 37.31
N MET A 7 54.71 64.69 38.26
CA MET A 7 53.74 63.69 38.75
C MET A 7 52.61 63.46 37.72
N PRO A 8 52.19 62.26 37.50
CA PRO A 8 51.04 61.98 36.63
C PRO A 8 49.71 62.27 37.34
N VAL A 9 48.86 63.04 36.68
CA VAL A 9 47.43 63.27 37.06
C VAL A 9 46.63 62.07 36.81
N ALA A 10 46.05 61.45 37.86
CA ALA A 10 45.09 60.34 37.76
C ALA A 10 43.76 60.82 37.13
N ARG A 11 43.49 60.42 35.92
CA ARG A 11 42.19 60.61 35.31
C ARG A 11 41.20 59.51 35.85
N THR A 12 40.27 59.92 36.67
CA THR A 12 39.08 59.07 37.03
C THR A 12 38.15 58.99 35.86
N THR A 13 38.25 57.90 35.09
CA THR A 13 37.25 57.55 34.08
C THR A 13 36.01 56.96 34.77
N GLY A 14 34.96 57.77 34.89
CA GLY A 14 33.63 57.28 35.33
C GLY A 14 33.07 56.26 34.34
N ALA A 15 33.19 54.98 34.66
CA ALA A 15 32.55 53.93 33.90
C ALA A 15 31.04 54.10 33.99
N ARG A 16 30.41 54.58 32.92
CA ARG A 16 28.92 54.50 32.74
C ARG A 16 28.53 53.02 32.69
N ARG A 17 27.87 52.57 33.73
CA ARG A 17 27.16 51.21 33.66
C ARG A 17 26.10 51.29 32.58
N GLY A 18 26.31 50.60 31.49
CA GLY A 18 25.28 50.39 30.48
C GLY A 18 24.04 49.68 31.08
N PRO A 19 22.85 49.77 30.44
CA PRO A 19 21.68 49.09 30.91
C PRO A 19 21.91 47.58 31.00
N ALA A 20 21.43 46.99 32.09
CA ALA A 20 21.51 45.54 32.31
C ALA A 20 20.86 44.78 31.12
N PRO A 21 21.48 43.68 30.64
CA PRO A 21 20.88 42.90 29.58
C PRO A 21 19.49 42.39 29.99
N PRO A 22 18.54 42.36 29.07
CA PRO A 22 17.18 41.86 29.38
C PRO A 22 17.28 40.44 29.94
N ALA A 23 16.47 40.16 30.98
CA ALA A 23 16.38 38.84 31.60
C ALA A 23 16.15 37.79 30.51
N ALA A 24 16.99 36.75 30.47
CA ALA A 24 16.85 35.65 29.52
C ALA A 24 15.46 35.07 29.69
N ALA A 25 14.70 34.97 28.57
CA ALA A 25 13.41 34.30 28.53
C ALA A 25 13.58 32.88 29.06
N PRO A 26 12.60 32.32 29.79
CA PRO A 26 12.69 30.97 30.31
C PRO A 26 12.89 30.00 29.13
N THR A 27 14.07 29.39 29.09
CA THR A 27 14.38 28.35 28.10
C THR A 27 13.49 27.17 28.42
N ARG A 28 12.60 26.82 27.46
CA ARG A 28 11.86 25.57 27.54
C ARG A 28 12.88 24.44 27.76
N PRO A 29 12.59 23.51 28.70
CA PRO A 29 13.48 22.38 28.89
C PRO A 29 13.64 21.65 27.53
N ALA A 30 14.89 21.51 27.10
CA ALA A 30 15.17 20.76 25.87
C ALA A 30 14.65 19.35 26.06
N ALA A 31 13.71 18.95 25.22
CA ALA A 31 13.20 17.58 25.24
C ALA A 31 14.42 16.65 25.09
N GLY A 32 14.53 15.67 26.02
CA GLY A 32 15.69 14.78 26.04
C GLY A 32 15.81 13.94 24.76
N PRO A 33 16.98 13.37 24.46
CA PRO A 33 17.21 12.59 23.24
C PRO A 33 16.19 11.44 23.05
N CYS A 34 15.71 10.84 24.12
CA CYS A 34 14.65 9.82 24.06
C CYS A 34 13.32 10.36 23.51
N TYR A 35 12.98 11.62 23.81
CA TYR A 35 11.75 12.23 23.27
C TYR A 35 11.86 12.44 21.75
N TYR A 36 12.99 12.94 21.25
CA TYR A 36 13.20 13.11 19.81
C TYR A 36 13.24 11.78 19.06
N LEU A 37 13.84 10.74 19.64
CA LEU A 37 13.83 9.39 19.08
C LEU A 37 12.42 8.80 19.01
N ALA A 38 11.63 8.94 20.06
CA ALA A 38 10.25 8.45 20.10
C ALA A 38 9.36 9.20 19.09
N VAL A 39 9.46 10.52 19.01
CA VAL A 39 8.71 11.34 18.07
C VAL A 39 9.09 11.01 16.63
N SER A 40 10.38 10.79 16.34
CA SER A 40 10.82 10.41 14.99
C SER A 40 10.34 9.01 14.60
N ALA A 41 10.38 8.04 15.52
CA ALA A 41 9.89 6.68 15.30
C ALA A 41 8.37 6.66 15.03
N LEU A 42 7.60 7.41 15.83
CA LEU A 42 6.15 7.54 15.63
C LEU A 42 5.82 8.21 14.28
N SER A 43 6.55 9.26 13.92
CA SER A 43 6.34 9.96 12.66
C SER A 43 6.64 9.07 11.44
N ILE A 44 7.70 8.25 11.53
CA ILE A 44 8.08 7.31 10.48
C ILE A 44 7.05 6.18 10.37
N ALA A 45 6.57 5.65 11.50
CA ALA A 45 5.51 4.63 11.49
C ALA A 45 4.19 5.21 10.95
N ALA A 46 3.81 6.43 11.34
CA ALA A 46 2.64 7.11 10.81
C ALA A 46 2.76 7.33 9.29
N LEU A 47 3.93 7.72 8.80
CA LEU A 47 4.20 7.85 7.38
C LEU A 47 4.04 6.51 6.65
N GLY A 48 4.62 5.43 7.20
CA GLY A 48 4.47 4.08 6.65
C GLY A 48 3.00 3.67 6.55
N LEU A 49 2.22 3.90 7.60
CA LEU A 49 0.78 3.60 7.63
C LEU A 49 0.02 4.38 6.54
N VAL A 50 0.24 5.69 6.45
CA VAL A 50 -0.43 6.55 5.46
C VAL A 50 -0.06 6.15 4.04
N VAL A 51 1.23 5.89 3.79
CA VAL A 51 1.70 5.43 2.47
C VAL A 51 1.10 4.07 2.13
N GLY A 52 1.04 3.13 3.08
CA GLY A 52 0.41 1.83 2.90
C GLY A 52 -1.09 1.93 2.60
N LEU A 53 -1.82 2.78 3.33
CA LEU A 53 -3.24 3.05 3.07
C LEU A 53 -3.47 3.61 1.67
N ARG A 54 -2.63 4.55 1.24
CA ARG A 54 -2.72 5.16 -0.09
C ARG A 54 -2.35 4.19 -1.21
N HIS A 55 -1.30 3.40 -1.00
CA HIS A 55 -0.79 2.44 -1.99
C HIS A 55 -1.87 1.46 -2.46
N ALA A 56 -2.68 0.94 -1.54
CA ALA A 56 -3.77 0.04 -1.89
C ALA A 56 -4.92 0.70 -2.70
N LEU A 57 -4.92 2.02 -2.84
CA LEU A 57 -5.89 2.78 -3.65
C LEU A 57 -5.34 3.12 -5.04
N GLU A 58 -4.16 2.65 -5.41
CA GLU A 58 -3.61 2.82 -6.75
C GLU A 58 -4.47 2.11 -7.79
N PRO A 59 -4.53 2.61 -9.04
CA PRO A 59 -5.48 2.11 -10.05
C PRO A 59 -5.34 0.62 -10.36
N ASP A 60 -4.12 0.08 -10.37
CA ASP A 60 -3.80 -1.32 -10.58
C ASP A 60 -4.32 -2.21 -9.45
N HIS A 61 -4.22 -1.76 -8.19
CA HIS A 61 -4.79 -2.43 -7.03
C HIS A 61 -6.32 -2.45 -7.08
N LEU A 62 -6.94 -1.31 -7.41
CA LEU A 62 -8.39 -1.21 -7.56
C LEU A 62 -8.91 -2.08 -8.71
N ALA A 63 -8.16 -2.16 -9.82
CA ALA A 63 -8.47 -3.05 -10.93
C ALA A 63 -8.42 -4.53 -10.49
N ALA A 64 -7.39 -4.94 -9.75
CA ALA A 64 -7.28 -6.30 -9.20
C ALA A 64 -8.42 -6.62 -8.22
N VAL A 65 -8.71 -5.69 -7.27
CA VAL A 65 -9.84 -5.84 -6.32
C VAL A 65 -11.16 -6.04 -7.05
N SER A 66 -11.43 -5.23 -8.06
CA SER A 66 -12.70 -5.29 -8.81
C SER A 66 -12.95 -6.68 -9.43
N THR A 67 -11.89 -7.33 -9.92
CA THR A 67 -11.97 -8.67 -10.49
C THR A 67 -12.10 -9.77 -9.44
N LEU A 68 -11.49 -9.60 -8.26
CA LEU A 68 -11.58 -10.55 -7.14
C LEU A 68 -12.98 -10.60 -6.50
N VAL A 69 -13.68 -9.46 -6.47
CA VAL A 69 -14.96 -9.31 -5.76
C VAL A 69 -16.17 -9.54 -6.66
N SER A 70 -16.01 -9.60 -7.98
CA SER A 70 -17.10 -9.72 -8.96
C SER A 70 -17.98 -10.98 -8.79
N ASP A 71 -17.56 -12.01 -8.05
CA ASP A 71 -18.30 -13.26 -7.81
C ASP A 71 -19.47 -13.14 -6.79
N GLY A 72 -19.95 -11.93 -6.46
CA GLY A 72 -21.11 -11.71 -5.59
C GLY A 72 -20.81 -11.93 -4.11
N ALA A 73 -19.60 -11.68 -3.71
CA ALA A 73 -19.16 -11.82 -2.34
C ALA A 73 -19.93 -10.87 -1.40
N SER A 74 -20.32 -11.36 -0.21
CA SER A 74 -20.72 -10.47 0.88
C SER A 74 -19.53 -9.57 1.27
N TRP A 75 -19.80 -8.42 1.90
CA TRP A 75 -18.74 -7.53 2.37
C TRP A 75 -17.69 -8.25 3.23
N ARG A 76 -18.11 -9.20 4.08
CA ARG A 76 -17.21 -10.02 4.91
C ARG A 76 -16.28 -10.87 4.06
N ARG A 77 -16.83 -11.54 3.03
CA ARG A 77 -16.02 -12.34 2.11
C ARG A 77 -15.07 -11.44 1.30
N GLY A 78 -15.54 -10.27 0.86
CA GLY A 78 -14.69 -9.27 0.20
C GLY A 78 -13.54 -8.84 1.12
N ALA A 79 -13.82 -8.49 2.38
CA ALA A 79 -12.80 -8.12 3.36
C ALA A 79 -11.75 -9.22 3.56
N VAL A 80 -12.17 -10.48 3.71
CA VAL A 80 -11.25 -11.62 3.87
C VAL A 80 -10.39 -11.83 2.63
N LEU A 81 -10.98 -11.77 1.43
CA LEU A 81 -10.21 -11.91 0.17
C LEU A 81 -9.20 -10.77 0.01
N GLY A 82 -9.59 -9.54 0.32
CA GLY A 82 -8.70 -8.39 0.30
C GLY A 82 -7.60 -8.46 1.36
N ALA A 83 -7.90 -8.94 2.56
CA ALA A 83 -6.91 -9.15 3.61
C ALA A 83 -5.89 -10.23 3.21
N LEU A 84 -6.33 -11.36 2.66
CA LEU A 84 -5.45 -12.42 2.16
C LEU A 84 -4.55 -11.91 1.02
N TRP A 85 -5.14 -11.15 0.11
CA TRP A 85 -4.38 -10.50 -0.96
C TRP A 85 -3.35 -9.52 -0.41
N GLY A 86 -3.74 -8.65 0.54
CA GLY A 86 -2.84 -7.72 1.22
C GLY A 86 -1.71 -8.41 1.97
N VAL A 87 -1.98 -9.52 2.65
CA VAL A 87 -0.96 -10.35 3.31
C VAL A 87 0.03 -10.93 2.30
N GLY A 88 -0.46 -11.51 1.20
CA GLY A 88 0.41 -12.01 0.12
C GLY A 88 1.29 -10.90 -0.47
N HIS A 89 0.70 -9.74 -0.74
CA HIS A 89 1.36 -8.55 -1.28
C HIS A 89 2.48 -8.05 -0.34
N THR A 90 2.15 -7.79 0.91
CA THR A 90 3.11 -7.26 1.87
C THR A 90 4.19 -8.27 2.26
N ALA A 91 3.85 -9.56 2.32
CA ALA A 91 4.82 -10.62 2.56
C ALA A 91 5.85 -10.71 1.42
N ALA A 92 5.42 -10.59 0.16
CA ALA A 92 6.32 -10.60 -0.98
C ALA A 92 7.25 -9.38 -1.01
N ILE A 93 6.72 -8.18 -0.73
CA ILE A 93 7.52 -6.95 -0.58
C ILE A 93 8.57 -7.15 0.52
N LEU A 94 8.14 -7.61 1.69
CA LEU A 94 9.04 -7.79 2.84
C LEU A 94 10.14 -8.82 2.53
N ALA A 95 9.76 -9.95 1.91
CA ALA A 95 10.73 -10.97 1.50
C ALA A 95 11.77 -10.40 0.51
N ALA A 96 11.33 -9.65 -0.51
CA ALA A 96 12.23 -9.02 -1.46
C ALA A 96 13.16 -7.99 -0.80
N VAL A 97 12.64 -7.16 0.11
CA VAL A 97 13.44 -6.19 0.88
C VAL A 97 14.50 -6.91 1.71
N VAL A 98 14.12 -7.98 2.41
CA VAL A 98 15.06 -8.77 3.23
C VAL A 98 16.14 -9.40 2.35
N VAL A 99 15.77 -10.01 1.23
CA VAL A 99 16.74 -10.63 0.30
C VAL A 99 17.73 -9.59 -0.24
N LEU A 100 17.23 -8.43 -0.71
CA LEU A 100 18.10 -7.37 -1.22
C LEU A 100 19.02 -6.81 -0.12
N ALA A 101 18.51 -6.67 1.10
CA ALA A 101 19.31 -6.22 2.23
C ALA A 101 20.41 -7.21 2.60
N LEU A 102 20.11 -8.53 2.62
CA LEU A 102 21.10 -9.59 2.89
C LEU A 102 22.16 -9.67 1.80
N LEU A 103 21.79 -9.39 0.55
CA LEU A 103 22.72 -9.37 -0.59
C LEU A 103 23.52 -8.06 -0.68
N GLY A 104 23.16 -7.03 0.11
CA GLY A 104 23.73 -5.68 -0.02
C GLY A 104 23.52 -5.08 -1.41
N ALA A 105 22.44 -5.47 -2.11
CA ALA A 105 22.18 -5.14 -3.50
C ALA A 105 20.93 -4.28 -3.66
N ALA A 106 20.93 -3.43 -4.68
CA ALA A 106 19.73 -2.76 -5.17
C ALA A 106 19.01 -3.67 -6.17
N MET A 107 17.70 -3.45 -6.36
CA MET A 107 16.94 -4.15 -7.39
C MET A 107 17.49 -3.79 -8.78
N PRO A 108 17.93 -4.77 -9.59
CA PRO A 108 18.37 -4.50 -10.96
C PRO A 108 17.21 -3.95 -11.78
N PRO A 109 17.43 -2.88 -12.60
CA PRO A 109 16.35 -2.26 -13.38
C PRO A 109 15.61 -3.26 -14.30
N ALA A 110 16.33 -4.16 -14.94
CA ALA A 110 15.72 -5.19 -15.80
C ALA A 110 14.81 -6.15 -15.04
N VAL A 111 15.14 -6.48 -13.77
CA VAL A 111 14.30 -7.32 -12.91
C VAL A 111 13.06 -6.53 -12.48
N ALA A 112 13.21 -5.27 -12.11
CA ALA A 112 12.09 -4.39 -11.77
C ALA A 112 11.10 -4.29 -12.93
N SER A 113 11.58 -3.95 -14.15
CA SER A 113 10.74 -3.87 -15.37
C SER A 113 10.06 -5.20 -15.69
N ALA A 114 10.75 -6.33 -15.54
CA ALA A 114 10.15 -7.64 -15.79
C ALA A 114 9.03 -7.97 -14.78
N LEU A 115 9.19 -7.60 -13.51
CA LEU A 115 8.16 -7.77 -12.48
C LEU A 115 6.95 -6.86 -12.73
N GLU A 116 7.19 -5.61 -13.10
CA GLU A 116 6.14 -4.65 -13.48
C GLU A 116 5.37 -5.13 -14.72
N ALA A 117 6.07 -5.63 -15.75
CA ALA A 117 5.45 -6.24 -16.91
C ALA A 117 4.59 -7.46 -16.53
N GLY A 118 5.05 -8.26 -15.57
CA GLY A 118 4.30 -9.40 -15.00
C GLY A 118 2.98 -8.96 -14.38
N VAL A 119 2.93 -7.83 -13.66
CA VAL A 119 1.68 -7.27 -13.15
C VAL A 119 0.78 -6.80 -14.28
N GLY A 120 1.33 -6.15 -15.31
CA GLY A 120 0.55 -5.78 -16.49
C GLY A 120 -0.15 -6.99 -17.12
N VAL A 121 0.59 -8.08 -17.33
CA VAL A 121 0.03 -9.36 -17.83
C VAL A 121 -1.04 -9.92 -16.89
N MET A 122 -0.79 -9.92 -15.59
CA MET A 122 -1.75 -10.40 -14.58
C MET A 122 -3.07 -9.62 -14.65
N LEU A 123 -3.02 -8.29 -14.73
CA LEU A 123 -4.20 -7.43 -14.87
C LEU A 123 -4.98 -7.69 -16.17
N ILE A 124 -4.26 -7.91 -17.29
CA ILE A 124 -4.89 -8.28 -18.56
C ILE A 124 -5.63 -9.62 -18.43
N VAL A 125 -4.99 -10.63 -17.84
CA VAL A 125 -5.59 -11.96 -17.66
C VAL A 125 -6.82 -11.88 -16.75
N LEU A 126 -6.71 -11.22 -15.59
CA LEU A 126 -7.83 -11.05 -14.66
C LEU A 126 -8.98 -10.28 -15.29
N GLY A 127 -8.69 -9.18 -15.99
CA GLY A 127 -9.68 -8.38 -16.70
C GLY A 127 -10.36 -9.16 -17.82
N ALA A 128 -9.61 -9.90 -18.63
CA ALA A 128 -10.17 -10.75 -19.68
C ALA A 128 -11.08 -11.85 -19.13
N LEU A 129 -10.71 -12.45 -17.99
CA LEU A 129 -11.56 -13.41 -17.30
C LEU A 129 -12.86 -12.77 -16.79
N ALA A 130 -12.80 -11.54 -16.27
CA ALA A 130 -13.99 -10.79 -15.84
C ALA A 130 -14.93 -10.48 -17.02
N VAL A 131 -14.39 -10.00 -18.14
CA VAL A 131 -15.15 -9.75 -19.38
C VAL A 131 -15.80 -11.05 -19.90
N ARG A 132 -15.06 -12.16 -19.93
CA ARG A 132 -15.62 -13.48 -20.34
C ARG A 132 -16.75 -13.94 -19.43
N ARG A 133 -16.68 -13.68 -18.11
CA ARG A 133 -17.79 -13.98 -17.18
C ARG A 133 -18.99 -13.10 -17.47
N ALA A 134 -18.79 -11.80 -17.65
CA ALA A 134 -19.85 -10.87 -17.99
C ALA A 134 -20.59 -11.27 -19.29
N SER A 135 -19.88 -11.70 -20.33
CA SER A 135 -20.46 -12.16 -21.58
C SER A 135 -21.23 -13.48 -21.42
N ARG A 136 -20.74 -14.41 -20.60
CA ARG A 136 -21.47 -15.66 -20.29
C ARG A 136 -22.77 -15.41 -19.52
N LEU A 137 -22.77 -14.45 -18.57
CA LEU A 137 -23.99 -14.04 -17.87
C LEU A 137 -25.04 -13.45 -18.82
N ALA A 138 -24.64 -12.87 -19.94
CA ALA A 138 -25.53 -12.35 -20.96
C ALA A 138 -26.20 -13.47 -21.80
N SER A 139 -25.54 -14.63 -21.96
CA SER A 139 -25.99 -15.74 -22.78
C SER A 139 -26.78 -16.82 -21.99
N THR A 140 -26.72 -16.81 -20.66
CA THR A 140 -27.47 -17.76 -19.82
C THR A 140 -28.88 -17.21 -19.56
N GLY A 141 -29.90 -18.00 -19.93
CA GLY A 141 -31.31 -17.73 -19.64
C GLY A 141 -31.61 -17.66 -18.13
N PRO A 142 -32.88 -17.43 -17.73
CA PRO A 142 -33.25 -17.24 -16.34
C PRO A 142 -32.79 -18.44 -15.49
N ALA A 143 -32.23 -18.12 -14.30
CA ALA A 143 -31.77 -19.11 -13.35
C ALA A 143 -32.86 -20.15 -13.02
N ARG A 144 -32.57 -21.44 -13.17
CA ARG A 144 -33.48 -22.51 -12.85
C ARG A 144 -33.20 -23.08 -11.45
N PRO A 145 -34.20 -23.21 -10.57
CA PRO A 145 -34.03 -23.86 -9.29
C PRO A 145 -33.77 -25.36 -9.50
N HIS A 146 -32.79 -25.93 -8.85
CA HIS A 146 -32.53 -27.37 -8.81
C HIS A 146 -32.15 -27.78 -7.37
N THR A 147 -32.36 -29.07 -7.09
CA THR A 147 -32.16 -29.67 -5.77
C THR A 147 -31.04 -30.70 -5.82
N HIS A 148 -30.13 -30.66 -4.88
CA HIS A 148 -29.18 -31.73 -4.58
C HIS A 148 -29.42 -32.20 -3.15
N GLY A 149 -30.07 -33.35 -2.99
CA GLY A 149 -30.50 -33.86 -1.70
C GLY A 149 -31.51 -32.93 -1.01
N ALA A 150 -31.30 -32.59 0.25
CA ALA A 150 -32.19 -31.73 1.03
C ALA A 150 -32.00 -30.21 0.79
N LEU A 151 -31.02 -29.79 0.00
CA LEU A 151 -30.69 -28.37 -0.24
C LEU A 151 -31.27 -27.90 -1.59
N ARG A 152 -32.28 -27.04 -1.50
CA ARG A 152 -32.82 -26.33 -2.67
C ARG A 152 -32.14 -24.99 -2.82
N HIS A 153 -31.45 -24.74 -3.95
CA HIS A 153 -30.80 -23.49 -4.24
C HIS A 153 -30.90 -23.13 -5.73
N VAL A 154 -30.69 -21.87 -6.04
CA VAL A 154 -30.82 -21.33 -7.40
C VAL A 154 -29.43 -20.85 -7.85
N HIS A 155 -28.97 -21.40 -8.99
CA HIS A 155 -27.76 -20.92 -9.67
C HIS A 155 -28.06 -20.54 -11.11
N PRO A 156 -27.28 -19.62 -11.72
CA PRO A 156 -27.28 -19.46 -13.17
C PRO A 156 -26.90 -20.79 -13.85
N ALA A 157 -27.56 -21.15 -14.94
CA ALA A 157 -27.24 -22.35 -15.69
C ALA A 157 -25.78 -22.34 -16.13
N GLY A 158 -25.01 -23.39 -15.78
CA GLY A 158 -23.59 -23.54 -16.15
C GLY A 158 -22.58 -23.09 -15.08
N ALA A 159 -23.00 -22.69 -13.88
CA ALA A 159 -22.08 -22.47 -12.78
C ALA A 159 -21.48 -23.79 -12.28
N ALA A 160 -20.19 -23.99 -12.45
CA ALA A 160 -19.47 -25.13 -11.88
C ALA A 160 -19.51 -25.08 -10.35
N HIS A 161 -20.03 -26.15 -9.72
CA HIS A 161 -20.04 -26.25 -8.27
C HIS A 161 -18.65 -26.64 -7.77
N VAL A 162 -17.90 -25.70 -7.24
CA VAL A 162 -16.67 -26.00 -6.52
C VAL A 162 -16.98 -25.93 -5.03
N HIS A 163 -17.38 -27.06 -4.45
CA HIS A 163 -17.43 -27.26 -3.00
C HIS A 163 -16.04 -27.60 -2.47
N THR A 164 -15.06 -26.73 -2.73
CA THR A 164 -13.74 -26.87 -2.11
C THR A 164 -13.77 -26.19 -0.75
N LEU A 165 -13.35 -26.93 0.30
CA LEU A 165 -13.08 -26.42 1.64
C LEU A 165 -12.40 -25.06 1.54
N GLY A 166 -12.76 -24.12 2.46
CA GLY A 166 -12.36 -22.70 2.41
C GLY A 166 -10.88 -22.40 2.20
N LEU A 167 -9.98 -23.35 2.46
CA LEU A 167 -8.53 -23.26 2.22
C LEU A 167 -8.16 -23.24 0.72
N ALA A 168 -8.88 -23.97 -0.14
CA ALA A 168 -8.59 -23.96 -1.58
C ALA A 168 -8.94 -22.63 -2.28
N LEU A 169 -9.74 -21.79 -1.63
CA LEU A 169 -10.08 -20.45 -2.13
C LEU A 169 -9.08 -19.37 -1.64
N ALA A 170 -8.37 -19.63 -0.53
CA ALA A 170 -7.50 -18.67 0.13
C ALA A 170 -6.15 -18.47 -0.59
N TRP A 171 -5.61 -19.48 -1.27
CA TRP A 171 -4.30 -19.40 -1.92
C TRP A 171 -4.29 -18.46 -3.14
N ARG A 172 -5.41 -18.33 -3.87
CA ARG A 172 -5.49 -17.47 -5.06
C ARG A 172 -5.26 -15.99 -4.76
N PRO A 173 -5.99 -15.36 -3.82
CA PRO A 173 -5.72 -13.98 -3.42
C PRO A 173 -4.29 -13.79 -2.90
N LEU A 174 -3.79 -14.73 -2.09
CA LEU A 174 -2.41 -14.69 -1.58
C LEU A 174 -1.39 -14.68 -2.72
N LEU A 175 -1.55 -15.57 -3.70
CA LEU A 175 -0.64 -15.66 -4.85
C LEU A 175 -0.70 -14.41 -5.74
N ILE A 176 -1.92 -13.94 -6.05
CA ILE A 176 -2.12 -12.70 -6.81
C ILE A 176 -1.48 -11.53 -6.08
N GLY A 177 -1.68 -11.46 -4.74
CA GLY A 177 -1.04 -10.47 -3.90
C GLY A 177 0.48 -10.55 -3.94
N ALA A 178 1.05 -11.74 -3.83
CA ALA A 178 2.50 -11.94 -3.86
C ALA A 178 3.12 -11.50 -5.20
N VAL A 179 2.52 -11.87 -6.32
CA VAL A 179 2.96 -11.44 -7.65
C VAL A 179 2.91 -9.91 -7.78
N HIS A 180 1.81 -9.30 -7.30
CA HIS A 180 1.63 -7.85 -7.35
C HIS A 180 2.65 -7.12 -6.44
N GLY A 181 2.89 -7.66 -5.23
CA GLY A 181 3.83 -7.07 -4.28
C GLY A 181 5.28 -7.06 -4.77
N LEU A 182 5.69 -8.06 -5.53
CA LEU A 182 7.05 -8.10 -6.08
C LEU A 182 7.34 -6.94 -7.03
N ALA A 183 6.37 -6.49 -7.81
CA ALA A 183 6.55 -5.39 -8.77
C ALA A 183 6.74 -4.02 -8.09
N GLY A 184 6.00 -3.74 -7.03
CA GLY A 184 6.10 -2.47 -6.28
C GLY A 184 7.36 -2.33 -5.41
N THR A 185 8.17 -3.38 -5.31
CA THR A 185 9.29 -3.46 -4.35
C THR A 185 10.38 -2.42 -4.61
N GLY A 186 10.70 -2.15 -5.87
CA GLY A 186 11.79 -1.22 -6.24
C GLY A 186 11.56 0.21 -5.74
N THR A 187 10.38 0.76 -5.95
CA THR A 187 10.00 2.12 -5.52
C THR A 187 9.95 2.23 -4.00
N LEU A 188 9.36 1.23 -3.32
CA LEU A 188 9.27 1.20 -1.87
C LEU A 188 10.63 1.09 -1.19
N VAL A 189 11.51 0.20 -1.68
CA VAL A 189 12.89 0.08 -1.17
C VAL A 189 13.65 1.38 -1.29
N SER A 190 13.55 2.05 -2.45
CA SER A 190 14.20 3.33 -2.68
C SER A 190 13.67 4.42 -1.73
N LEU A 191 12.37 4.47 -1.51
CA LEU A 191 11.74 5.42 -0.59
C LEU A 191 12.16 5.18 0.86
N ILE A 192 12.21 3.93 1.30
CA ILE A 192 12.64 3.55 2.65
C ILE A 192 14.11 3.91 2.85
N ALA A 193 14.98 3.57 1.90
CA ALA A 193 16.40 3.89 1.97
C ALA A 193 16.64 5.40 2.05
N ALA A 194 15.88 6.22 1.32
CA ALA A 194 15.99 7.65 1.30
C ALA A 194 15.46 8.35 2.57
N ARG A 195 14.55 7.72 3.31
CA ARG A 195 13.81 8.35 4.42
C ARG A 195 14.19 7.88 5.80
N THR A 196 15.00 6.82 5.93
CA THR A 196 15.29 6.21 7.23
C THR A 196 16.79 6.10 7.49
N SER A 197 17.22 6.61 8.67
CA SER A 197 18.62 6.63 9.09
C SER A 197 19.03 5.44 9.95
N THR A 198 18.06 4.70 10.52
CA THR A 198 18.32 3.55 11.41
C THR A 198 17.50 2.34 11.02
N ASP A 199 18.02 1.13 11.32
CA ASP A 199 17.31 -0.14 11.00
C ASP A 199 15.99 -0.28 11.76
N GLY A 200 15.91 0.21 13.00
CA GLY A 200 14.67 0.23 13.77
C GLY A 200 13.58 1.07 13.09
N HIS A 201 13.92 2.22 12.52
CA HIS A 201 12.99 3.05 11.77
C HIS A 201 12.54 2.39 10.47
N ARG A 202 13.44 1.67 9.78
CA ARG A 202 13.09 0.89 8.57
C ARG A 202 12.06 -0.18 8.88
N VAL A 203 12.29 -0.98 9.93
CA VAL A 203 11.35 -2.01 10.37
C VAL A 203 10.02 -1.40 10.78
N GLY A 204 10.03 -0.34 11.58
CA GLY A 204 8.81 0.38 12.00
C GLY A 204 7.99 0.89 10.80
N TYR A 205 8.64 1.49 9.81
CA TYR A 205 8.00 1.92 8.57
C TYR A 205 7.38 0.74 7.81
N MET A 206 8.14 -0.34 7.62
CA MET A 206 7.69 -1.51 6.86
C MET A 206 6.50 -2.20 7.49
N VAL A 207 6.52 -2.38 8.83
CA VAL A 207 5.40 -2.96 9.57
C VAL A 207 4.15 -2.08 9.45
N ALA A 208 4.30 -0.77 9.65
CA ALA A 208 3.19 0.17 9.55
C ALA A 208 2.63 0.25 8.11
N PHE A 209 3.50 0.24 7.10
CA PHE A 209 3.11 0.15 5.70
C PHE A 209 2.33 -1.15 5.41
N ALA A 210 2.83 -2.30 5.85
CA ALA A 210 2.19 -3.60 5.65
C ALA A 210 0.78 -3.63 6.27
N LEU A 211 0.63 -3.10 7.48
CA LEU A 211 -0.66 -2.96 8.14
C LEU A 211 -1.59 -2.03 7.36
N GLY A 212 -1.13 -0.85 6.96
CA GLY A 212 -1.90 0.12 6.19
C GLY A 212 -2.38 -0.45 4.85
N ALA A 213 -1.49 -1.05 4.07
CA ALA A 213 -1.81 -1.67 2.80
C ALA A 213 -2.82 -2.82 2.95
N THR A 214 -2.60 -3.73 3.90
CA THR A 214 -3.49 -4.86 4.14
C THR A 214 -4.89 -4.40 4.57
N LEU A 215 -4.97 -3.43 5.50
CA LEU A 215 -6.24 -2.86 5.96
C LEU A 215 -6.99 -2.15 4.82
N SER A 216 -6.29 -1.37 4.02
CA SER A 216 -6.89 -0.65 2.90
C SER A 216 -7.38 -1.61 1.80
N MET A 217 -6.62 -2.65 1.47
CA MET A 217 -7.03 -3.70 0.54
C MET A 217 -8.26 -4.47 1.04
N ALA A 218 -8.31 -4.79 2.33
CA ALA A 218 -9.46 -5.42 2.95
C ALA A 218 -10.70 -4.51 2.88
N ALA A 219 -10.54 -3.22 3.21
CA ALA A 219 -11.61 -2.24 3.17
C ALA A 219 -12.12 -2.00 1.73
N ALA A 220 -11.22 -1.79 0.77
CA ALA A 220 -11.57 -1.61 -0.63
C ALA A 220 -12.33 -2.83 -1.19
N SER A 221 -11.88 -4.04 -0.86
CA SER A 221 -12.56 -5.27 -1.26
C SER A 221 -13.91 -5.46 -0.57
N ALA A 222 -14.05 -5.03 0.70
CA ALA A 222 -15.35 -5.03 1.40
C ALA A 222 -16.33 -4.08 0.74
N VAL A 223 -15.90 -2.86 0.43
CA VAL A 223 -16.71 -1.85 -0.28
C VAL A 223 -17.09 -2.35 -1.67
N GLY A 224 -16.14 -2.93 -2.42
CA GLY A 224 -16.42 -3.57 -3.70
C GLY A 224 -17.50 -4.64 -3.59
N GLY A 225 -17.44 -5.50 -2.57
CA GLY A 225 -18.46 -6.52 -2.29
C GLY A 225 -19.83 -5.92 -1.99
N LEU A 226 -19.90 -4.80 -1.26
CA LEU A 226 -21.16 -4.08 -1.03
C LEU A 226 -21.73 -3.49 -2.32
N LEU A 227 -20.89 -2.86 -3.14
CA LEU A 227 -21.30 -2.27 -4.42
C LEU A 227 -21.84 -3.32 -5.38
N VAL A 228 -21.13 -4.44 -5.52
CA VAL A 228 -21.56 -5.57 -6.36
C VAL A 228 -22.91 -6.12 -5.87
N ARG A 229 -23.11 -6.24 -4.56
CA ARG A 229 -24.37 -6.72 -3.98
C ARG A 229 -25.52 -5.72 -4.18
N ALA A 230 -25.24 -4.42 -4.10
CA ALA A 230 -26.23 -3.37 -4.31
C ALA A 230 -26.62 -3.19 -5.78
N THR A 231 -25.80 -3.69 -6.72
CA THR A 231 -26.04 -3.56 -8.16
C THR A 231 -27.11 -4.56 -8.62
N PRO A 232 -28.20 -4.11 -9.27
CA PRO A 232 -29.22 -4.98 -9.84
C PRO A 232 -28.62 -5.99 -10.81
N THR A 233 -29.15 -7.21 -10.84
CA THR A 233 -28.66 -8.32 -11.67
C THR A 233 -28.54 -7.95 -13.15
N ARG A 234 -29.46 -7.12 -13.66
CA ARG A 234 -29.48 -6.64 -15.05
C ARG A 234 -28.29 -5.73 -15.38
N SER A 235 -27.85 -4.92 -14.42
CA SER A 235 -26.74 -3.97 -14.59
C SER A 235 -25.39 -4.58 -14.24
N ARG A 236 -25.38 -5.70 -13.52
CA ARG A 236 -24.17 -6.35 -13.02
C ARG A 236 -23.23 -6.79 -14.14
N ARG A 237 -23.77 -7.32 -15.26
CA ARG A 237 -22.96 -7.68 -16.44
C ARG A 237 -22.18 -6.50 -17.01
N TRP A 238 -22.79 -5.31 -17.01
CA TRP A 238 -22.14 -4.09 -17.49
C TRP A 238 -21.07 -3.60 -16.52
N LEU A 239 -21.34 -3.72 -15.21
CA LEU A 239 -20.37 -3.41 -14.17
C LEU A 239 -19.15 -4.34 -14.28
N ASP A 240 -19.37 -5.67 -14.28
CA ASP A 240 -18.30 -6.66 -14.35
C ASP A 240 -17.51 -6.55 -15.67
N GLY A 241 -18.20 -6.34 -16.79
CA GLY A 241 -17.57 -6.15 -18.10
C GLY A 241 -16.77 -4.85 -18.17
N GLY A 242 -17.30 -3.74 -17.65
CA GLY A 242 -16.63 -2.45 -17.58
C GLY A 242 -15.38 -2.49 -16.69
N LEU A 243 -15.49 -3.06 -15.49
CA LEU A 243 -14.36 -3.24 -14.58
C LEU A 243 -13.28 -4.15 -15.18
N GLY A 244 -13.70 -5.24 -15.85
CA GLY A 244 -12.78 -6.12 -16.56
C GLY A 244 -12.05 -5.41 -17.70
N LEU A 245 -12.75 -4.61 -18.50
CA LEU A 245 -12.13 -3.83 -19.58
C LEU A 245 -11.16 -2.78 -19.01
N THR A 246 -11.52 -2.08 -17.96
CA THR A 246 -10.63 -1.13 -17.27
C THR A 246 -9.35 -1.83 -16.80
N SER A 247 -9.46 -3.02 -16.21
CA SER A 247 -8.31 -3.81 -15.79
C SER A 247 -7.41 -4.19 -16.97
N VAL A 248 -7.97 -4.58 -18.12
CA VAL A 248 -7.20 -4.87 -19.36
C VAL A 248 -6.47 -3.62 -19.86
N LEU A 249 -7.14 -2.47 -19.86
CA LEU A 249 -6.54 -1.21 -20.32
C LEU A 249 -5.40 -0.75 -19.41
N ILE A 250 -5.59 -0.80 -18.09
CA ILE A 250 -4.55 -0.47 -17.10
C ILE A 250 -3.38 -1.45 -17.24
N GLY A 251 -3.65 -2.74 -17.36
CA GLY A 251 -2.61 -3.76 -17.53
C GLY A 251 -1.83 -3.59 -18.83
N GLY A 252 -2.51 -3.25 -19.92
CA GLY A 252 -1.88 -2.94 -21.22
C GLY A 252 -1.00 -1.70 -21.16
N TRP A 253 -1.49 -0.65 -20.52
CA TRP A 253 -0.70 0.57 -20.27
C TRP A 253 0.56 0.25 -19.45
N TRP A 254 0.39 -0.49 -18.34
CA TRP A 254 1.52 -0.86 -17.47
C TRP A 254 2.57 -1.67 -18.21
N LEU A 255 2.13 -2.64 -19.02
CA LEU A 255 3.00 -3.46 -19.83
C LEU A 255 3.79 -2.64 -20.86
N LEU A 256 3.14 -1.70 -21.53
CA LEU A 256 3.80 -0.82 -22.50
C LEU A 256 4.87 0.07 -21.84
N VAL A 257 4.55 0.65 -20.70
CA VAL A 257 5.49 1.51 -19.94
C VAL A 257 6.70 0.69 -19.45
N SER A 258 6.46 -0.53 -18.92
CA SER A 258 7.53 -1.39 -18.41
C SER A 258 8.46 -1.94 -19.48
N LEU A 259 8.00 -2.06 -20.74
CA LEU A 259 8.80 -2.55 -21.87
C LEU A 259 9.41 -1.42 -22.72
N GLY A 260 8.91 -0.19 -22.58
CA GLY A 260 9.35 0.97 -23.36
C GLY A 260 10.38 1.86 -22.66
N GLY A 261 10.71 1.62 -21.41
CA GLY A 261 11.77 2.25 -20.61
C GLY A 261 12.95 1.34 -20.45
#